data_f2b2af71537ac28075ecd3d46bb89df3
#
_entry.id   f2b2af71537ac28075ecd3d46bb89df3
#
_cell.length_a   1.000
_cell.length_b   1.000
_cell.length_c   1.000
_cell.angle_alpha   90.00
_cell.angle_beta   90.00
_cell.angle_gamma   90.00
#
_symmetry.space_group_name_H-M   'P 1'
#
loop_
_entity.id
_entity.type
_entity.pdbx_description
1 polymer ?
#
loop_
_entity_poly.entity_id
_entity_poly.type
_entity_poly.pdbx_seq_one_letter_code
_entity_poly.pdbx_strand_id
1 'polypeptide(L)'
;MNLDQISDDVRIRFDQRMEARERALPAARRAIRSCANAIRAIHRSEWDQAHRLMDQAKAAIDDGLSAVRDHPEIRVAGYLQDAQKEYAEARITEAVVTGAGDLPTPEDLGVEDAPFLNGMAEAIGEGRRHILDLLRHGEVDRGEAILLAMDDMYYVLVSMDYPDAITMNLRRSTDVARSLIEKTRGDLSIAIVQRQLRDALDRHAKDVLGQ
;
A
#
# COMPACT_ATOMS: atom_id res chain seq x y z
N MET A 1 -43.07 -2.75 -34.70
CA MET A 1 -41.84 -3.05 -33.92
C MET A 1 -41.43 -1.74 -33.25
N ASN A 2 -41.33 -1.69 -31.92
CA ASN A 2 -41.12 -0.43 -31.18
C ASN A 2 -39.62 -0.15 -30.98
N LEU A 3 -38.88 0.04 -32.09
CA LEU A 3 -37.41 0.23 -32.03
C LEU A 3 -37.02 1.59 -31.46
N ASP A 4 -37.81 2.63 -31.70
CA ASP A 4 -37.54 3.96 -31.17
C ASP A 4 -37.64 3.97 -29.64
N GLN A 5 -38.69 3.35 -29.09
CA GLN A 5 -38.83 3.21 -27.64
C GLN A 5 -37.69 2.41 -26.99
N ILE A 6 -37.29 1.30 -27.63
CA ILE A 6 -36.12 0.51 -27.14
C ILE A 6 -34.84 1.36 -27.14
N SER A 7 -34.63 2.14 -28.21
CA SER A 7 -33.47 3.02 -28.34
C SER A 7 -33.45 4.08 -27.24
N ASP A 8 -34.58 4.73 -26.99
CA ASP A 8 -34.66 5.79 -25.97
C ASP A 8 -34.50 5.24 -24.56
N ASP A 9 -35.13 4.11 -24.25
CA ASP A 9 -34.97 3.45 -22.94
C ASP A 9 -33.51 3.00 -22.67
N VAL A 10 -32.81 2.52 -23.70
CA VAL A 10 -31.39 2.13 -23.57
C VAL A 10 -30.51 3.36 -23.38
N ARG A 11 -30.73 4.45 -24.12
CA ARG A 11 -30.00 5.70 -23.96
C ARG A 11 -30.13 6.27 -22.56
N ILE A 12 -31.31 6.33 -22.00
CA ILE A 12 -31.57 6.81 -20.65
C ILE A 12 -30.72 6.03 -19.63
N ARG A 13 -30.70 4.70 -19.74
CA ARG A 13 -29.88 3.86 -18.85
C ARG A 13 -28.37 4.07 -19.02
N PHE A 14 -27.91 4.29 -20.25
CA PHE A 14 -26.49 4.57 -20.50
C PHE A 14 -26.09 5.97 -20.02
N ASP A 15 -26.94 6.96 -20.17
CA ASP A 15 -26.68 8.32 -19.67
C ASP A 15 -26.56 8.33 -18.15
N GLN A 16 -27.40 7.60 -17.42
CA GLN A 16 -27.31 7.44 -15.96
C GLN A 16 -25.98 6.79 -15.54
N ARG A 17 -25.58 5.72 -16.23
CA ARG A 17 -24.29 5.04 -15.97
C ARG A 17 -23.11 5.94 -16.29
N MET A 18 -23.18 6.69 -17.36
CA MET A 18 -22.14 7.63 -17.76
C MET A 18 -22.00 8.74 -16.71
N GLU A 19 -23.10 9.31 -16.22
CA GLU A 19 -23.08 10.31 -15.16
C GLU A 19 -22.41 9.77 -13.87
N ALA A 20 -22.80 8.58 -13.43
CA ALA A 20 -22.19 7.92 -12.27
C ALA A 20 -20.68 7.72 -12.45
N ARG A 21 -20.26 7.25 -13.64
CA ARG A 21 -18.84 7.06 -13.98
C ARG A 21 -18.06 8.37 -13.99
N GLU A 22 -18.62 9.42 -14.62
CA GLU A 22 -17.96 10.74 -14.71
C GLU A 22 -17.79 11.43 -13.35
N ARG A 23 -18.54 11.02 -12.33
CA ARG A 23 -18.33 11.42 -10.94
C ARG A 23 -17.30 10.56 -10.24
N ALA A 24 -17.40 9.23 -10.36
CA ALA A 24 -16.56 8.28 -9.65
C ALA A 24 -15.11 8.25 -10.13
N LEU A 25 -14.85 8.32 -11.43
CA LEU A 25 -13.49 8.23 -11.98
C LEU A 25 -12.58 9.41 -11.55
N PRO A 26 -12.99 10.67 -11.57
CA PRO A 26 -12.20 11.76 -11.04
C PRO A 26 -11.97 11.65 -9.52
N ALA A 27 -12.94 11.13 -8.77
CA ALA A 27 -12.82 10.88 -7.33
C ALA A 27 -11.72 9.84 -7.04
N ALA A 28 -11.74 8.69 -7.74
CA ALA A 28 -10.69 7.68 -7.64
C ALA A 28 -9.30 8.24 -7.98
N ARG A 29 -9.19 9.04 -9.04
CA ARG A 29 -7.91 9.70 -9.41
C ARG A 29 -7.42 10.70 -8.36
N ARG A 30 -8.33 11.41 -7.68
CA ARG A 30 -7.95 12.28 -6.55
C ARG A 30 -7.40 11.45 -5.39
N ALA A 31 -8.09 10.36 -5.03
CA ALA A 31 -7.66 9.46 -3.97
C ALA A 31 -6.25 8.91 -4.22
N ILE A 32 -6.01 8.33 -5.40
CA ILE A 32 -4.70 7.78 -5.80
C ILE A 32 -3.60 8.85 -5.67
N ARG A 33 -3.83 10.07 -6.16
CA ARG A 33 -2.84 11.16 -6.02
C ARG A 33 -2.58 11.54 -4.57
N SER A 34 -3.61 11.57 -3.74
CA SER A 34 -3.47 11.87 -2.31
C SER A 34 -2.69 10.76 -1.59
N CYS A 35 -2.95 9.48 -1.87
CA CYS A 35 -2.21 8.35 -1.33
C CYS A 35 -0.73 8.40 -1.72
N ALA A 36 -0.40 8.59 -3.00
CA ALA A 36 0.98 8.70 -3.46
C ALA A 36 1.73 9.88 -2.80
N ASN A 37 1.05 10.99 -2.52
CA ASN A 37 1.65 12.11 -1.79
C ASN A 37 1.77 11.81 -0.28
N ALA A 38 0.81 11.08 0.31
CA ALA A 38 0.88 10.65 1.70
C ALA A 38 2.08 9.73 1.95
N ILE A 39 2.32 8.74 1.09
CA ILE A 39 3.49 7.85 1.16
C ILE A 39 4.79 8.66 1.10
N ARG A 40 4.87 9.66 0.22
CA ARG A 40 6.04 10.56 0.18
C ARG A 40 6.23 11.35 1.48
N ALA A 41 5.14 11.80 2.10
CA ALA A 41 5.18 12.51 3.38
C ALA A 41 5.60 11.57 4.52
N ILE A 42 5.13 10.32 4.54
CA ILE A 42 5.54 9.26 5.48
C ILE A 42 7.06 9.07 5.43
N HIS A 43 7.64 8.90 4.23
CA HIS A 43 9.11 8.73 4.09
C HIS A 43 9.92 9.96 4.53
N ARG A 44 9.31 11.14 4.56
CA ARG A 44 9.93 12.36 5.09
C ARG A 44 9.60 12.63 6.55
N SER A 45 8.85 11.73 7.20
CA SER A 45 8.34 11.90 8.57
C SER A 45 7.48 13.15 8.76
N GLU A 46 6.79 13.58 7.70
CA GLU A 46 5.86 14.71 7.70
C GLU A 46 4.44 14.23 8.08
N TRP A 47 4.28 13.76 9.33
CA TRP A 47 3.10 13.02 9.78
C TRP A 47 1.78 13.77 9.62
N ASP A 48 1.72 15.05 10.02
CA ASP A 48 0.52 15.87 9.87
C ASP A 48 0.09 16.02 8.41
N GLN A 49 1.06 16.09 7.50
CA GLN A 49 0.81 16.14 6.07
C GLN A 49 0.30 14.79 5.55
N ALA A 50 0.91 13.69 5.99
CA ALA A 50 0.51 12.35 5.61
C ALA A 50 -0.94 12.07 6.03
N HIS A 51 -1.29 12.37 7.29
CA HIS A 51 -2.65 12.19 7.79
C HIS A 51 -3.68 12.99 7.02
N ARG A 52 -3.45 14.29 6.79
CA ARG A 52 -4.36 15.13 5.99
C ARG A 52 -4.57 14.58 4.58
N LEU A 53 -3.52 14.05 3.95
CA LEU A 53 -3.61 13.47 2.60
C LEU A 53 -4.36 12.14 2.61
N MET A 54 -4.18 11.30 3.62
CA MET A 54 -4.95 10.05 3.78
C MET A 54 -6.43 10.32 4.04
N ASP A 55 -6.77 11.34 4.85
CA ASP A 55 -8.16 11.77 5.05
C ASP A 55 -8.82 12.26 3.76
N GLN A 56 -8.08 13.03 2.96
CA GLN A 56 -8.54 13.46 1.63
C GLN A 56 -8.74 12.28 0.69
N ALA A 57 -7.86 11.28 0.73
CA ALA A 57 -7.99 10.07 -0.07
C ALA A 57 -9.25 9.27 0.32
N LYS A 58 -9.47 9.07 1.63
CA LYS A 58 -10.66 8.36 2.14
C LYS A 58 -11.95 9.07 1.74
N ALA A 59 -12.03 10.38 1.93
CA ALA A 59 -13.19 11.16 1.52
C ALA A 59 -13.46 11.05 0.00
N ALA A 60 -12.41 11.04 -0.82
CA ALA A 60 -12.55 10.87 -2.27
C ALA A 60 -12.99 9.45 -2.67
N ILE A 61 -12.54 8.41 -1.95
CA ILE A 61 -13.02 7.02 -2.15
C ILE A 61 -14.51 6.94 -1.83
N ASP A 62 -14.94 7.49 -0.69
CA ASP A 62 -16.33 7.47 -0.26
C ASP A 62 -17.26 8.23 -1.23
N ASP A 63 -16.81 9.37 -1.76
CA ASP A 63 -17.49 10.11 -2.82
C ASP A 63 -17.67 9.25 -4.09
N GLY A 64 -16.58 8.59 -4.53
CA GLY A 64 -16.59 7.69 -5.68
C GLY A 64 -17.53 6.49 -5.51
N LEU A 65 -17.46 5.81 -4.35
CA LEU A 65 -18.34 4.68 -4.03
C LEU A 65 -19.80 5.11 -3.94
N SER A 66 -20.09 6.29 -3.38
CA SER A 66 -21.43 6.85 -3.31
C SER A 66 -22.01 7.14 -4.70
N ALA A 67 -21.18 7.64 -5.62
CA ALA A 67 -21.62 7.94 -6.98
C ALA A 67 -22.06 6.71 -7.79
N VAL A 68 -21.53 5.53 -7.46
CA VAL A 68 -21.84 4.26 -8.17
C VAL A 68 -22.72 3.31 -7.36
N ARG A 69 -23.32 3.76 -6.27
CA ARG A 69 -24.11 2.90 -5.35
C ARG A 69 -25.19 2.10 -6.08
N ASP A 70 -25.89 2.75 -7.01
CA ASP A 70 -27.01 2.17 -7.76
C ASP A 70 -26.55 1.56 -9.11
N HIS A 71 -25.23 1.49 -9.35
CA HIS A 71 -24.62 1.04 -10.59
C HIS A 71 -23.49 0.02 -10.31
N PRO A 72 -23.81 -1.19 -9.86
CA PRO A 72 -22.81 -2.20 -9.48
C PRO A 72 -21.86 -2.56 -10.63
N GLU A 73 -22.32 -2.50 -11.88
CA GLU A 73 -21.51 -2.73 -13.08
C GLU A 73 -20.42 -1.68 -13.31
N ILE A 74 -20.62 -0.45 -12.81
CA ILE A 74 -19.61 0.62 -12.84
C ILE A 74 -18.68 0.51 -11.64
N ARG A 75 -19.18 0.06 -10.50
CA ARG A 75 -18.39 -0.14 -9.27
C ARG A 75 -17.23 -1.10 -9.50
N VAL A 76 -17.44 -2.18 -10.27
CA VAL A 76 -16.42 -3.22 -10.53
C VAL A 76 -15.50 -2.90 -11.72
N ALA A 77 -15.48 -1.68 -12.20
CA ALA A 77 -14.64 -1.27 -13.35
C ALA A 77 -13.15 -1.09 -13.03
N GLY A 78 -12.69 -1.44 -11.84
CA GLY A 78 -11.28 -1.49 -11.42
C GLY A 78 -10.75 -0.20 -10.79
N TYR A 79 -11.08 0.99 -11.28
CA TYR A 79 -10.49 2.25 -10.82
C TYR A 79 -10.81 2.62 -9.35
N LEU A 80 -11.94 2.17 -8.81
CA LEU A 80 -12.28 2.35 -7.40
C LEU A 80 -11.51 1.35 -6.52
N GLN A 81 -11.34 0.12 -7.00
CA GLN A 81 -10.51 -0.89 -6.36
C GLN A 81 -9.04 -0.44 -6.33
N ASP A 82 -8.53 0.15 -7.42
CA ASP A 82 -7.18 0.73 -7.45
C ASP A 82 -7.03 1.84 -6.40
N ALA A 83 -8.03 2.72 -6.26
CA ALA A 83 -8.00 3.77 -5.24
C ALA A 83 -8.01 3.22 -3.80
N GLN A 84 -8.81 2.17 -3.54
CA GLN A 84 -8.83 1.47 -2.25
C GLN A 84 -7.50 0.77 -1.96
N LYS A 85 -6.87 0.14 -2.98
CA LYS A 85 -5.56 -0.49 -2.88
C LYS A 85 -4.47 0.52 -2.48
N GLU A 86 -4.38 1.65 -3.16
CA GLU A 86 -3.43 2.72 -2.84
C GLU A 86 -3.65 3.31 -1.44
N TYR A 87 -4.93 3.38 -1.00
CA TYR A 87 -5.23 3.83 0.36
C TYR A 87 -4.80 2.81 1.42
N ALA A 88 -5.05 1.53 1.19
CA ALA A 88 -4.57 0.45 2.06
C ALA A 88 -3.03 0.44 2.12
N GLU A 89 -2.34 0.57 0.97
CA GLU A 89 -0.88 0.69 0.91
C GLU A 89 -0.36 1.83 1.79
N ALA A 90 -0.93 3.04 1.67
CA ALA A 90 -0.48 4.19 2.44
C ALA A 90 -0.67 3.98 3.96
N ARG A 91 -1.81 3.43 4.39
CA ARG A 91 -2.13 3.18 5.80
C ARG A 91 -1.28 2.05 6.40
N ILE A 92 -1.04 0.98 5.64
CA ILE A 92 -0.17 -0.11 6.06
C ILE A 92 1.29 0.36 6.11
N THR A 93 1.73 1.14 5.13
CA THR A 93 3.07 1.74 5.12
C THR A 93 3.30 2.61 6.36
N GLU A 94 2.33 3.45 6.73
CA GLU A 94 2.40 4.24 7.96
C GLU A 94 2.59 3.35 9.20
N ALA A 95 1.76 2.32 9.36
CA ALA A 95 1.83 1.40 10.50
C ALA A 95 3.19 0.69 10.58
N VAL A 96 3.70 0.19 9.45
CA VAL A 96 5.01 -0.49 9.37
C VAL A 96 6.16 0.45 9.69
N VAL A 97 6.17 1.67 9.15
CA VAL A 97 7.25 2.64 9.34
C VAL A 97 7.30 3.19 10.76
N THR A 98 6.14 3.40 11.37
CA THR A 98 6.04 3.91 12.76
C THR A 98 6.26 2.82 13.80
N GLY A 99 5.95 1.56 13.48
CA GLY A 99 5.94 0.45 14.44
C GLY A 99 4.91 0.65 15.57
N ALA A 100 3.90 1.48 15.35
CA ALA A 100 2.97 1.95 16.37
C ALA A 100 1.73 1.04 16.51
N GLY A 101 1.92 -0.26 16.74
CA GLY A 101 0.83 -1.18 17.03
C GLY A 101 0.48 -2.15 15.90
N ASP A 102 -0.75 -2.66 15.91
CA ASP A 102 -1.24 -3.62 14.93
C ASP A 102 -1.49 -2.97 13.56
N LEU A 103 -1.39 -3.77 12.50
CA LEU A 103 -1.78 -3.32 11.17
C LEU A 103 -3.30 -3.07 11.11
N PRO A 104 -3.76 -2.06 10.36
CA PRO A 104 -5.19 -1.84 10.17
C PRO A 104 -5.83 -3.01 9.42
N THR A 105 -7.10 -3.29 9.69
CA THR A 105 -7.89 -4.29 8.98
C THR A 105 -8.61 -3.67 7.77
N PRO A 106 -9.14 -4.49 6.82
CA PRO A 106 -10.00 -3.99 5.75
C PRO A 106 -11.21 -3.20 6.29
N GLU A 107 -11.80 -3.66 7.40
CA GLU A 107 -12.94 -3.03 8.06
C GLU A 107 -12.58 -1.66 8.65
N ASP A 108 -11.42 -1.55 9.32
CA ASP A 108 -10.93 -0.27 9.87
C ASP A 108 -10.74 0.78 8.77
N LEU A 109 -10.28 0.34 7.60
CA LEU A 109 -10.05 1.20 6.45
C LEU A 109 -11.32 1.44 5.62
N GLY A 110 -12.33 0.60 5.75
CA GLY A 110 -13.54 0.61 4.92
C GLY A 110 -13.21 0.35 3.45
N VAL A 111 -12.36 -0.63 3.18
CA VAL A 111 -11.96 -1.08 1.83
C VAL A 111 -12.33 -2.54 1.61
N GLU A 112 -12.39 -2.96 0.35
CA GLU A 112 -12.65 -4.34 -0.02
C GLU A 112 -11.41 -5.23 0.22
N ASP A 113 -11.59 -6.54 0.47
CA ASP A 113 -10.50 -7.47 0.83
C ASP A 113 -9.41 -7.57 -0.24
N ALA A 114 -9.77 -7.70 -1.51
CA ALA A 114 -8.80 -7.86 -2.58
C ALA A 114 -7.92 -6.60 -2.79
N PRO A 115 -8.46 -5.37 -2.83
CA PRO A 115 -7.69 -4.14 -2.75
C PRO A 115 -6.79 -4.06 -1.53
N PHE A 116 -7.28 -4.45 -0.35
CA PHE A 116 -6.50 -4.44 0.89
C PHE A 116 -5.27 -5.35 0.78
N LEU A 117 -5.45 -6.61 0.36
CA LEU A 117 -4.36 -7.58 0.22
C LEU A 117 -3.33 -7.13 -0.83
N ASN A 118 -3.78 -6.58 -1.95
CA ASN A 118 -2.86 -6.03 -2.95
C ASN A 118 -2.12 -4.79 -2.42
N GLY A 119 -2.78 -3.91 -1.66
CA GLY A 119 -2.15 -2.78 -0.99
C GLY A 119 -1.11 -3.23 0.06
N MET A 120 -1.40 -4.31 0.81
CA MET A 120 -0.45 -4.93 1.72
C MET A 120 0.80 -5.43 0.98
N ALA A 121 0.63 -6.05 -0.19
CA ALA A 121 1.75 -6.50 -1.00
C ALA A 121 2.62 -5.33 -1.52
N GLU A 122 2.02 -4.19 -1.88
CA GLU A 122 2.73 -2.99 -2.32
C GLU A 122 3.42 -2.27 -1.14
N ALA A 123 2.82 -2.27 0.05
CA ALA A 123 3.42 -1.73 1.27
C ALA A 123 4.74 -2.44 1.66
N ILE A 124 4.92 -3.71 1.30
CA ILE A 124 6.21 -4.40 1.43
C ILE A 124 7.31 -3.69 0.62
N GLY A 125 6.97 -3.16 -0.57
CA GLY A 125 7.89 -2.37 -1.38
C GLY A 125 8.30 -1.06 -0.70
N GLU A 126 7.35 -0.38 -0.07
CA GLU A 126 7.60 0.86 0.68
C GLU A 126 8.36 0.59 2.00
N GLY A 127 8.10 -0.56 2.66
CA GLY A 127 8.92 -1.05 3.77
C GLY A 127 10.38 -1.23 3.39
N ARG A 128 10.65 -1.90 2.26
CA ARG A 128 12.02 -2.01 1.72
C ARG A 128 12.66 -0.64 1.48
N ARG A 129 11.95 0.28 0.85
CA ARG A 129 12.43 1.63 0.61
C ARG A 129 12.85 2.31 1.91
N HIS A 130 12.01 2.22 2.93
CA HIS A 130 12.31 2.80 4.23
C HIS A 130 13.52 2.14 4.90
N ILE A 131 13.65 0.80 4.83
CA ILE A 131 14.84 0.08 5.32
C ILE A 131 16.11 0.61 4.66
N LEU A 132 16.12 0.79 3.33
CA LEU A 132 17.30 1.31 2.64
C LEU A 132 17.68 2.72 3.11
N ASP A 133 16.71 3.57 3.43
CA ASP A 133 16.95 4.89 4.02
C ASP A 133 17.51 4.77 5.45
N LEU A 134 16.99 3.87 6.29
CA LEU A 134 17.51 3.59 7.62
C LEU A 134 18.97 3.09 7.58
N LEU A 135 19.30 2.20 6.66
CA LEU A 135 20.65 1.66 6.51
C LEU A 135 21.67 2.76 6.15
N ARG A 136 21.29 3.75 5.35
CA ARG A 136 22.14 4.93 5.05
C ARG A 136 22.48 5.75 6.29
N HIS A 137 21.61 5.70 7.32
CA HIS A 137 21.82 6.38 8.60
C HIS A 137 22.37 5.46 9.70
N GLY A 138 22.63 4.18 9.40
CA GLY A 138 23.17 3.20 10.34
C GLY A 138 22.13 2.60 11.31
N GLU A 139 20.83 2.83 11.07
CA GLU A 139 19.74 2.37 11.93
C GLU A 139 19.31 0.92 11.59
N VAL A 140 20.26 -0.01 11.73
CA VAL A 140 20.09 -1.41 11.30
C VAL A 140 19.00 -2.11 12.11
N ASP A 141 18.89 -1.89 13.42
CA ASP A 141 17.93 -2.59 14.29
C ASP A 141 16.47 -2.23 13.94
N ARG A 142 16.22 -0.97 13.56
CA ARG A 142 14.90 -0.56 13.03
C ARG A 142 14.60 -1.24 11.69
N GLY A 143 15.63 -1.40 10.84
CA GLY A 143 15.50 -2.12 9.58
C GLY A 143 15.11 -3.58 9.78
N GLU A 144 15.67 -4.27 10.78
CA GLU A 144 15.32 -5.65 11.12
C GLU A 144 13.85 -5.77 11.59
N ALA A 145 13.38 -4.83 12.43
CA ALA A 145 11.99 -4.82 12.88
C ALA A 145 11.00 -4.67 11.71
N ILE A 146 11.30 -3.81 10.73
CA ILE A 146 10.48 -3.66 9.53
C ILE A 146 10.53 -4.91 8.65
N LEU A 147 11.70 -5.54 8.50
CA LEU A 147 11.80 -6.79 7.74
C LEU A 147 10.95 -7.90 8.35
N LEU A 148 10.87 -8.01 9.67
CA LEU A 148 9.98 -8.95 10.35
C LEU A 148 8.50 -8.67 10.02
N ALA A 149 8.07 -7.41 10.08
CA ALA A 149 6.70 -7.04 9.69
C ALA A 149 6.42 -7.37 8.21
N MET A 150 7.40 -7.18 7.31
CA MET A 150 7.27 -7.57 5.91
C MET A 150 7.12 -9.10 5.75
N ASP A 151 7.85 -9.90 6.51
CA ASP A 151 7.72 -11.36 6.52
C ASP A 151 6.33 -11.78 7.01
N ASP A 152 5.83 -11.19 8.09
CA ASP A 152 4.48 -11.49 8.62
C ASP A 152 3.39 -11.16 7.60
N MET A 153 3.47 -10.00 6.95
CA MET A 153 2.57 -9.64 5.85
C MET A 153 2.64 -10.67 4.70
N TYR A 154 3.84 -11.08 4.32
CA TYR A 154 4.03 -12.08 3.27
C TYR A 154 3.39 -13.42 3.62
N TYR A 155 3.47 -13.88 4.86
CA TYR A 155 2.80 -15.11 5.31
C TYR A 155 1.28 -15.02 5.15
N VAL A 156 0.68 -13.87 5.44
CA VAL A 156 -0.75 -13.63 5.17
C VAL A 156 -1.04 -13.76 3.67
N LEU A 157 -0.26 -13.07 2.83
CA LEU A 157 -0.48 -13.07 1.37
C LEU A 157 -0.36 -14.47 0.75
N VAL A 158 0.62 -15.27 1.17
CA VAL A 158 0.82 -16.65 0.67
C VAL A 158 -0.32 -17.57 1.08
N SER A 159 -0.96 -17.33 2.22
CA SER A 159 -2.08 -18.14 2.69
C SER A 159 -3.37 -17.97 1.87
N MET A 160 -3.44 -16.93 1.02
CA MET A 160 -4.61 -16.56 0.20
C MET A 160 -4.59 -17.29 -1.15
N ASP A 161 -4.88 -18.60 -1.12
CA ASP A 161 -4.94 -19.45 -2.34
C ASP A 161 -6.33 -19.41 -2.97
N TYR A 162 -6.68 -18.28 -3.59
CA TYR A 162 -7.94 -18.08 -4.29
C TYR A 162 -7.70 -17.66 -5.75
N PRO A 163 -8.68 -17.89 -6.67
CA PRO A 163 -8.58 -17.49 -8.06
C PRO A 163 -8.37 -15.98 -8.23
N ASP A 164 -7.61 -15.58 -9.25
CA ASP A 164 -7.32 -14.17 -9.57
C ASP A 164 -8.57 -13.32 -9.77
N ALA A 165 -9.67 -13.92 -10.23
CA ALA A 165 -10.96 -13.24 -10.37
C ALA A 165 -11.53 -12.73 -9.02
N ILE A 166 -11.11 -13.33 -7.89
CA ILE A 166 -11.49 -12.92 -6.53
C ILE A 166 -10.42 -12.00 -5.94
N THR A 167 -9.14 -12.29 -6.18
CA THR A 167 -8.00 -11.65 -5.50
C THR A 167 -7.33 -10.54 -6.32
N MET A 168 -7.80 -10.25 -7.54
CA MET A 168 -7.27 -9.18 -8.39
C MET A 168 -5.76 -9.32 -8.66
N ASN A 169 -5.33 -10.51 -9.13
CA ASN A 169 -3.93 -10.84 -9.43
C ASN A 169 -2.98 -10.84 -8.19
N LEU A 170 -3.48 -11.11 -7.01
CA LEU A 170 -2.70 -11.15 -5.77
C LEU A 170 -1.46 -12.05 -5.85
N ARG A 171 -1.56 -13.18 -6.56
CA ARG A 171 -0.44 -14.10 -6.76
C ARG A 171 0.80 -13.41 -7.32
N ARG A 172 0.62 -12.58 -8.35
CA ARG A 172 1.71 -11.81 -8.94
C ARG A 172 2.30 -10.80 -7.93
N SER A 173 1.44 -10.10 -7.18
CA SER A 173 1.87 -9.16 -6.15
C SER A 173 2.66 -9.86 -5.05
N THR A 174 2.23 -11.06 -4.64
CA THR A 174 2.92 -11.92 -3.66
C THR A 174 4.29 -12.38 -4.15
N ASP A 175 4.44 -12.76 -5.42
CA ASP A 175 5.75 -13.14 -6.00
C ASP A 175 6.72 -11.95 -6.02
N VAL A 176 6.25 -10.75 -6.32
CA VAL A 176 7.05 -9.52 -6.24
C VAL A 176 7.46 -9.23 -4.80
N ALA A 177 6.53 -9.30 -3.85
CA ALA A 177 6.78 -9.10 -2.42
C ALA A 177 7.88 -10.05 -1.91
N ARG A 178 7.80 -11.33 -2.25
CA ARG A 178 8.84 -12.33 -1.93
C ARG A 178 10.22 -11.90 -2.41
N SER A 179 10.32 -11.50 -3.68
CA SER A 179 11.60 -11.07 -4.26
C SER A 179 12.18 -9.84 -3.55
N LEU A 180 11.31 -8.89 -3.13
CA LEU A 180 11.72 -7.71 -2.39
C LEU A 180 12.23 -8.07 -0.99
N ILE A 181 11.55 -8.96 -0.28
CA ILE A 181 11.95 -9.43 1.05
C ILE A 181 13.31 -10.13 0.99
N GLU A 182 13.52 -11.05 0.05
CA GLU A 182 14.77 -11.76 -0.10
C GLU A 182 15.96 -10.81 -0.37
N LYS A 183 15.76 -9.81 -1.24
CA LYS A 183 16.76 -8.77 -1.50
C LYS A 183 17.04 -7.91 -0.26
N THR A 184 15.98 -7.52 0.46
CA THR A 184 16.11 -6.71 1.67
C THR A 184 16.87 -7.45 2.76
N ARG A 185 16.60 -8.74 2.93
CA ARG A 185 17.32 -9.60 3.87
C ARG A 185 18.82 -9.66 3.55
N GLY A 186 19.17 -9.75 2.25
CA GLY A 186 20.58 -9.70 1.82
C GLY A 186 21.25 -8.36 2.15
N ASP A 187 20.59 -7.24 1.86
CA ASP A 187 21.12 -5.90 2.14
C ASP A 187 21.33 -5.67 3.66
N LEU A 188 20.36 -6.08 4.49
CA LEU A 188 20.45 -6.02 5.94
C LEU A 188 21.57 -6.90 6.49
N SER A 189 21.70 -8.14 6.00
CA SER A 189 22.77 -9.05 6.43
C SER A 189 24.16 -8.44 6.20
N ILE A 190 24.38 -7.80 5.06
CA ILE A 190 25.62 -7.09 4.76
C ILE A 190 25.85 -5.93 5.74
N ALA A 191 24.82 -5.11 5.98
CA ALA A 191 24.92 -3.97 6.89
C ALA A 191 25.21 -4.39 8.33
N ILE A 192 24.63 -5.50 8.81
CA ILE A 192 24.90 -6.08 10.12
C ILE A 192 26.37 -6.49 10.26
N VAL A 193 26.89 -7.24 9.28
CA VAL A 193 28.30 -7.67 9.29
C VAL A 193 29.24 -6.47 9.25
N GLN A 194 28.95 -5.44 8.45
CA GLN A 194 29.74 -4.22 8.40
C GLN A 194 29.72 -3.46 9.73
N ARG A 195 28.59 -3.39 10.43
CA ARG A 195 28.48 -2.80 11.77
C ARG A 195 29.32 -3.58 12.78
N GLN A 196 29.20 -4.90 12.82
CA GLN A 196 29.97 -5.76 13.71
C GLN A 196 31.49 -5.59 13.50
N LEU A 197 31.95 -5.51 12.24
CA LEU A 197 33.33 -5.27 11.91
C LEU A 197 33.80 -3.90 12.40
N ARG A 198 33.03 -2.85 12.19
CA ARG A 198 33.32 -1.49 12.69
C ARG A 198 33.50 -1.50 14.21
N ASP A 199 32.52 -2.10 14.91
CA ASP A 199 32.54 -2.17 16.37
C ASP A 199 33.75 -2.97 16.91
N ALA A 200 34.16 -4.01 16.18
CA ALA A 200 35.36 -4.79 16.53
C ALA A 200 36.66 -3.97 16.32
N LEU A 201 36.74 -3.22 15.22
CA LEU A 201 37.87 -2.34 14.92
C LEU A 201 37.97 -1.20 15.94
N ASP A 202 36.87 -0.60 16.33
CA ASP A 202 36.81 0.48 17.32
C ASP A 202 37.23 -0.01 18.70
N ARG A 203 36.86 -1.24 19.10
CA ARG A 203 37.32 -1.87 20.34
C ARG A 203 38.82 -2.11 20.27
N HIS A 204 39.32 -2.72 19.20
CA HIS A 204 40.75 -2.99 19.04
C HIS A 204 41.57 -1.70 19.05
N ALA A 205 41.12 -0.64 18.38
CA ALA A 205 41.81 0.65 18.39
C ALA A 205 41.90 1.24 19.79
N LYS A 206 40.84 1.15 20.61
CA LYS A 206 40.87 1.60 22.01
C LYS A 206 41.85 0.78 22.86
N ASP A 207 41.87 -0.55 22.70
CA ASP A 207 42.75 -1.43 23.43
C ASP A 207 44.24 -1.17 23.09
N VAL A 208 44.56 -0.88 21.82
CA VAL A 208 45.93 -0.62 21.36
C VAL A 208 46.40 0.79 21.70
N LEU A 209 45.52 1.78 21.66
CA LEU A 209 45.86 3.19 21.90
C LEU A 209 45.78 3.57 23.38
N GLY A 210 45.31 2.69 24.28
CA GLY A 210 45.26 2.91 25.71
C GLY A 210 44.30 4.02 26.15
N GLN A 211 43.25 4.26 25.37
CA GLN A 211 42.20 5.24 25.65
C GLN A 211 40.89 4.57 26.04
#